data_02c03b916d8514a15c2a11bfb8ed1863
#
_entry.id   02c03b916d8514a15c2a11bfb8ed1863
#
_cell.length_a   1.000
_cell.length_b   1.000
_cell.length_c   1.000
_cell.angle_alpha   90.00
_cell.angle_beta   90.00
_cell.angle_gamma   90.00
#
_symmetry.space_group_name_H-M   'P 1'
#
loop_
_entity.id
_entity.type
_entity.pdbx_description
1 polymer ?
#
loop_
_entity_poly.entity_id
_entity_poly.type
_entity_poly.pdbx_seq_one_letter_code
_entity_poly.pdbx_strand_id
1 'polypeptide(L)'
;MRLIKSITLSTLFFAATVSGSENNPSSSLHEVQTPVGNFYSSELSLEQNFPFSDMVHTAGGLVFLSGLVGSDDSGQLVSGGLGPETHAIFGQLKAHLAQLNLGFQDVVKCLVMIDDIEKWGDFNAIYTSYFEPPYPARSAMGADGLALGAALELECIAVKK
;
A
#
# COMPACT_ATOMS: atom_id res chain seq x y z
N MET A 1 16.59 -38.59 50.19
CA MET A 1 15.79 -37.36 50.24
C MET A 1 16.32 -36.46 49.10
N ARG A 2 15.70 -36.55 47.93
CA ARG A 2 16.11 -35.75 46.70
C ARG A 2 15.09 -34.66 46.50
N LEU A 3 15.55 -33.37 46.59
CA LEU A 3 14.74 -32.21 46.30
C LEU A 3 14.56 -32.13 44.76
N ILE A 4 13.33 -32.13 44.32
CA ILE A 4 12.95 -31.81 42.94
C ILE A 4 12.79 -30.28 42.88
N LYS A 5 13.65 -29.60 42.11
CA LYS A 5 13.50 -28.18 41.81
C LYS A 5 12.45 -28.04 40.71
N SER A 6 11.33 -27.44 41.05
CA SER A 6 10.29 -27.04 40.10
C SER A 6 10.81 -25.90 39.21
N ILE A 7 10.83 -26.11 37.89
CA ILE A 7 11.13 -25.08 36.89
C ILE A 7 9.78 -24.50 36.45
N THR A 8 9.49 -23.30 36.90
CA THR A 8 8.35 -22.52 36.42
C THR A 8 8.68 -21.94 35.04
N LEU A 9 8.03 -22.45 34.01
CA LEU A 9 8.07 -21.93 32.66
C LEU A 9 7.20 -20.67 32.60
N SER A 10 7.86 -19.50 32.56
CA SER A 10 7.19 -18.20 32.41
C SER A 10 6.83 -17.99 30.94
N THR A 11 5.56 -18.18 30.60
CA THR A 11 5.02 -17.87 29.27
C THR A 11 4.87 -16.36 29.18
N LEU A 12 5.77 -15.70 28.45
CA LEU A 12 5.58 -14.31 28.06
C LEU A 12 4.45 -14.23 27.03
N PHE A 13 3.29 -13.76 27.45
CA PHE A 13 2.26 -13.28 26.56
C PHE A 13 2.68 -11.90 26.02
N PHE A 14 3.02 -11.82 24.73
CA PHE A 14 3.12 -10.56 24.03
C PHE A 14 1.70 -10.05 23.82
N ALA A 15 1.31 -9.05 24.57
CA ALA A 15 0.06 -8.33 24.36
C ALA A 15 0.26 -7.41 23.16
N ALA A 16 -0.44 -7.67 22.06
CA ALA A 16 -0.59 -6.74 20.97
C ALA A 16 -1.39 -5.53 21.46
N THR A 17 -0.75 -4.37 21.60
CA THR A 17 -1.45 -3.13 21.88
C THR A 17 -2.05 -2.61 20.59
N VAL A 18 -3.38 -2.73 20.45
CA VAL A 18 -4.15 -2.04 19.42
C VAL A 18 -4.27 -0.57 19.85
N SER A 19 -3.50 0.30 19.23
CA SER A 19 -3.64 1.75 19.37
C SER A 19 -4.69 2.24 18.36
N GLY A 20 -5.93 2.37 18.82
CA GLY A 20 -6.98 2.99 18.04
C GLY A 20 -6.85 4.51 18.08
N SER A 21 -6.63 5.15 16.95
CA SER A 21 -6.87 6.60 16.78
C SER A 21 -8.27 6.80 16.18
N GLU A 22 -9.11 7.54 16.88
CA GLU A 22 -10.48 7.82 16.48
C GLU A 22 -10.55 8.79 15.29
N ASN A 23 -11.53 8.52 14.39
CA ASN A 23 -12.20 9.39 13.42
C ASN A 23 -11.69 9.43 11.98
N ASN A 24 -11.89 8.33 11.25
CA ASN A 24 -12.54 8.33 9.94
C ASN A 24 -12.92 6.87 9.54
N PRO A 25 -14.19 6.50 9.37
CA PRO A 25 -14.57 5.09 9.19
C PRO A 25 -14.20 4.47 7.84
N SER A 26 -13.55 5.18 6.93
CA SER A 26 -13.24 4.65 5.59
C SER A 26 -11.75 4.49 5.25
N SER A 27 -10.82 4.66 6.21
CA SER A 27 -9.39 4.60 5.88
C SER A 27 -8.44 4.11 6.99
N SER A 28 -8.92 3.42 8.02
CA SER A 28 -8.01 2.88 9.04
C SER A 28 -7.32 1.62 8.51
N LEU A 29 -5.98 1.64 8.48
CA LEU A 29 -5.18 0.45 8.22
C LEU A 29 -4.94 -0.32 9.52
N HIS A 30 -5.11 -1.63 9.47
CA HIS A 30 -4.70 -2.51 10.55
C HIS A 30 -3.20 -2.73 10.48
N GLU A 31 -2.51 -2.51 11.62
CA GLU A 31 -1.05 -2.63 11.71
C GLU A 31 -0.66 -3.92 12.45
N VAL A 32 0.25 -4.69 11.87
CA VAL A 32 0.92 -5.83 12.50
C VAL A 32 2.42 -5.56 12.57
N GLN A 33 2.97 -5.51 13.77
CA GLN A 33 4.40 -5.29 14.00
C GLN A 33 5.18 -6.61 14.00
N THR A 34 6.33 -6.59 13.34
CA THR A 34 7.28 -7.72 13.29
C THR A 34 8.72 -7.20 13.46
N PRO A 35 9.72 -8.07 13.69
CA PRO A 35 11.12 -7.64 13.75
C PRO A 35 11.66 -7.01 12.44
N VAL A 36 11.02 -7.27 11.30
CA VAL A 36 11.46 -6.72 10.00
C VAL A 36 10.74 -5.43 9.63
N GLY A 37 9.63 -5.10 10.29
CA GLY A 37 8.87 -3.89 10.03
C GLY A 37 7.38 -4.02 10.40
N ASN A 38 6.62 -3.01 10.03
CA ASN A 38 5.20 -2.91 10.28
C ASN A 38 4.44 -3.17 8.98
N PHE A 39 3.46 -4.06 9.04
CA PHE A 39 2.61 -4.48 7.92
C PHE A 39 1.22 -3.87 8.11
N TYR A 40 0.69 -3.26 7.05
CA TYR A 40 -0.58 -2.54 7.09
C TYR A 40 -1.56 -3.15 6.10
N SER A 41 -2.77 -3.42 6.56
CA SER A 41 -3.86 -3.95 5.73
C SER A 41 -5.13 -3.14 5.94
N SER A 42 -5.82 -2.80 4.87
CA SER A 42 -7.14 -2.17 4.92
C SER A 42 -8.20 -3.15 5.41
N GLU A 43 -9.33 -2.63 5.86
CA GLU A 43 -10.47 -3.45 6.24
C GLU A 43 -10.94 -4.33 5.05
N LEU A 44 -11.00 -3.76 3.86
CA LEU A 44 -11.33 -4.49 2.64
C LEU A 44 -10.37 -5.66 2.38
N SER A 45 -9.05 -5.43 2.50
CA SER A 45 -8.04 -6.48 2.30
C SER A 45 -8.20 -7.63 3.30
N LEU A 46 -8.56 -7.31 4.54
CA LEU A 46 -8.81 -8.31 5.59
C LEU A 46 -10.11 -9.08 5.35
N GLU A 47 -11.21 -8.40 5.02
CA GLU A 47 -12.50 -9.01 4.74
C GLU A 47 -12.45 -9.94 3.52
N GLN A 48 -11.72 -9.54 2.48
CA GLN A 48 -11.53 -10.33 1.26
C GLN A 48 -10.44 -11.41 1.40
N ASN A 49 -9.75 -11.45 2.56
CA ASN A 49 -8.63 -12.38 2.81
C ASN A 49 -7.55 -12.31 1.72
N PHE A 50 -7.18 -11.10 1.28
CA PHE A 50 -6.11 -10.95 0.30
C PHE A 50 -4.79 -11.47 0.87
N PRO A 51 -3.99 -12.21 0.07
CA PRO A 51 -2.74 -12.82 0.54
C PRO A 51 -1.56 -11.84 0.52
N PHE A 52 -1.81 -10.55 0.78
CA PHE A 52 -0.80 -9.48 0.80
C PHE A 52 -1.22 -8.37 1.76
N SER A 53 -0.25 -7.56 2.18
CA SER A 53 -0.51 -6.31 2.90
C SER A 53 -0.56 -5.14 1.93
N ASP A 54 -1.36 -4.12 2.21
CA ASP A 54 -1.44 -2.92 1.36
C ASP A 54 -0.14 -2.12 1.41
N MET A 55 0.53 -2.09 2.58
CA MET A 55 1.84 -1.47 2.75
C MET A 55 2.72 -2.26 3.72
N VAL A 56 4.04 -2.13 3.54
CA VAL A 56 5.05 -2.59 4.51
C VAL A 56 6.04 -1.46 4.76
N HIS A 57 6.12 -0.99 6.01
CA HIS A 57 7.14 -0.06 6.47
C HIS A 57 8.26 -0.85 7.16
N THR A 58 9.41 -0.92 6.54
CA THR A 58 10.57 -1.67 7.06
C THR A 58 11.28 -0.92 8.19
N ALA A 59 12.02 -1.65 9.03
CA ALA A 59 12.88 -1.06 10.05
C ALA A 59 13.95 -0.11 9.47
N GLY A 60 14.29 -0.24 8.17
CA GLY A 60 15.23 0.63 7.45
C GLY A 60 14.60 1.90 6.87
N GLY A 61 13.32 2.16 7.11
CA GLY A 61 12.63 3.37 6.65
C GLY A 61 12.05 3.29 5.23
N LEU A 62 12.18 2.16 4.52
CA LEU A 62 11.49 1.97 3.25
C LEU A 62 10.03 1.61 3.48
N VAL A 63 9.16 2.21 2.70
CA VAL A 63 7.73 1.89 2.65
C VAL A 63 7.42 1.32 1.27
N PHE A 64 7.09 0.03 1.23
CA PHE A 64 6.61 -0.65 0.03
C PHE A 64 5.10 -0.58 0.00
N LEU A 65 4.53 -0.15 -1.11
CA LEU A 65 3.10 -0.17 -1.35
C LEU A 65 2.81 -1.25 -2.38
N SER A 66 1.81 -2.07 -2.13
CA SER A 66 1.35 -3.07 -3.10
C SER A 66 0.79 -2.41 -4.35
N GLY A 67 0.66 -3.18 -5.44
CA GLY A 67 0.06 -2.71 -6.68
C GLY A 67 -1.37 -2.20 -6.44
N LEU A 68 -1.64 -0.98 -6.89
CA LEU A 68 -2.95 -0.33 -6.80
C LEU A 68 -3.60 -0.32 -8.16
N VAL A 69 -4.83 -0.82 -8.25
CA VAL A 69 -5.73 -0.65 -9.40
C VAL A 69 -6.79 0.41 -9.09
N GLY A 70 -7.34 1.03 -10.12
CA GLY A 70 -8.29 2.13 -9.98
C GLY A 70 -9.66 1.68 -9.48
N SER A 71 -9.76 1.31 -8.20
CA SER A 71 -10.99 0.87 -7.56
C SER A 71 -11.61 1.92 -6.64
N ASP A 72 -12.91 1.78 -6.37
CA ASP A 72 -13.64 2.49 -5.34
C ASP A 72 -13.50 1.80 -3.96
N ASP A 73 -14.15 2.37 -2.94
CA ASP A 73 -14.11 1.85 -1.56
C ASP A 73 -14.74 0.45 -1.41
N SER A 74 -15.50 -0.02 -2.40
CA SER A 74 -16.05 -1.38 -2.44
C SER A 74 -15.10 -2.38 -3.13
N GLY A 75 -13.96 -1.92 -3.66
CA GLY A 75 -13.00 -2.72 -4.40
C GLY A 75 -13.36 -2.96 -5.86
N GLN A 76 -14.40 -2.28 -6.39
CA GLN A 76 -14.78 -2.36 -7.80
C GLN A 76 -14.05 -1.30 -8.61
N LEU A 77 -13.62 -1.67 -9.83
CA LEU A 77 -12.99 -0.70 -10.74
C LEU A 77 -13.93 0.48 -11.03
N VAL A 78 -13.38 1.68 -10.95
CA VAL A 78 -14.10 2.88 -11.39
C VAL A 78 -14.31 2.83 -12.90
N SER A 79 -15.47 3.25 -13.36
CA SER A 79 -15.78 3.26 -14.80
C SER A 79 -15.08 4.40 -15.52
N GLY A 80 -14.76 4.20 -16.81
CA GLY A 80 -14.18 5.21 -17.68
C GLY A 80 -12.75 4.93 -18.14
N GLY A 81 -12.15 3.80 -17.74
CA GLY A 81 -10.84 3.34 -18.18
C GLY A 81 -9.69 4.16 -17.60
N LEU A 82 -8.58 4.24 -18.35
CA LEU A 82 -7.28 4.73 -17.89
C LEU A 82 -7.33 6.04 -17.09
N GLY A 83 -8.03 7.05 -17.57
CA GLY A 83 -8.05 8.36 -16.90
C GLY A 83 -8.65 8.31 -15.51
N PRO A 84 -9.94 7.95 -15.35
CA PRO A 84 -10.57 7.78 -14.05
C PRO A 84 -9.85 6.79 -13.13
N GLU A 85 -9.39 5.64 -13.65
CA GLU A 85 -8.63 4.67 -12.88
C GLU A 85 -7.31 5.24 -12.36
N THR A 86 -6.58 6.00 -13.18
CA THR A 86 -5.34 6.68 -12.74
C THR A 86 -5.61 7.66 -11.61
N HIS A 87 -6.66 8.45 -11.69
CA HIS A 87 -7.03 9.39 -10.60
C HIS A 87 -7.42 8.64 -9.32
N ALA A 88 -8.15 7.53 -9.43
CA ALA A 88 -8.51 6.69 -8.27
C ALA A 88 -7.26 6.10 -7.60
N ILE A 89 -6.31 5.56 -8.39
CA ILE A 89 -5.02 5.05 -7.91
C ILE A 89 -4.25 6.12 -7.12
N PHE A 90 -4.14 7.33 -7.65
CA PHE A 90 -3.44 8.41 -6.94
C PHE A 90 -4.19 8.87 -5.69
N GLY A 91 -5.52 8.79 -5.67
CA GLY A 91 -6.32 8.98 -4.46
C GLY A 91 -5.99 7.96 -3.38
N GLN A 92 -5.95 6.67 -3.73
CA GLN A 92 -5.57 5.57 -2.83
C GLN A 92 -4.12 5.71 -2.35
N LEU A 93 -3.17 5.96 -3.27
CA LEU A 93 -1.77 6.19 -2.94
C LEU A 93 -1.60 7.32 -1.91
N LYS A 94 -2.30 8.45 -2.12
CA LYS A 94 -2.30 9.56 -1.19
C LYS A 94 -2.84 9.16 0.18
N ALA A 95 -3.94 8.41 0.22
CA ALA A 95 -4.54 7.95 1.47
C ALA A 95 -3.61 7.00 2.24
N HIS A 96 -2.97 6.05 1.56
CA HIS A 96 -2.00 5.13 2.17
C HIS A 96 -0.78 5.88 2.72
N LEU A 97 -0.18 6.77 1.95
CA LEU A 97 0.96 7.58 2.40
C LEU A 97 0.61 8.43 3.63
N ALA A 98 -0.58 9.03 3.65
CA ALA A 98 -1.04 9.87 4.76
C ALA A 98 -1.16 9.10 6.09
N GLN A 99 -1.44 7.79 6.09
CA GLN A 99 -1.46 6.95 7.30
C GLN A 99 -0.09 6.93 8.00
N LEU A 100 0.98 7.12 7.24
CA LEU A 100 2.35 7.18 7.77
C LEU A 100 2.88 8.61 7.88
N ASN A 101 2.04 9.64 7.72
CA ASN A 101 2.41 11.05 7.64
C ASN A 101 3.39 11.34 6.48
N LEU A 102 3.22 10.65 5.35
CA LEU A 102 3.97 10.82 4.10
C LEU A 102 3.09 11.47 3.03
N GLY A 103 3.74 11.94 1.96
CA GLY A 103 3.08 12.45 0.77
C GLY A 103 3.82 12.03 -0.50
N PHE A 104 3.38 12.54 -1.65
CA PHE A 104 4.01 12.23 -2.94
C PHE A 104 5.50 12.60 -3.00
N GLN A 105 5.94 13.62 -2.27
CA GLN A 105 7.36 14.03 -2.18
C GLN A 105 8.26 12.99 -1.49
N ASP A 106 7.69 12.02 -0.78
CA ASP A 106 8.42 10.95 -0.09
C ASP A 106 8.54 9.69 -0.95
N VAL A 107 7.84 9.65 -2.10
CA VAL A 107 7.92 8.55 -3.07
C VAL A 107 9.23 8.62 -3.84
N VAL A 108 9.97 7.52 -3.87
CA VAL A 108 11.29 7.46 -4.53
C VAL A 108 11.31 6.60 -5.78
N LYS A 109 10.36 5.69 -5.93
CA LYS A 109 10.27 4.77 -7.07
C LYS A 109 8.83 4.38 -7.33
N CYS A 110 8.44 4.28 -8.61
CA CYS A 110 7.21 3.62 -9.02
C CYS A 110 7.45 2.66 -10.19
N LEU A 111 6.67 1.59 -10.24
CA LEU A 111 6.49 0.69 -11.37
C LEU A 111 5.06 0.89 -11.91
N VAL A 112 4.96 1.11 -13.21
CA VAL A 112 3.69 1.31 -13.92
C VAL A 112 3.46 0.13 -14.83
N MET A 113 2.35 -0.54 -14.67
CA MET A 113 1.86 -1.59 -15.56
C MET A 113 0.59 -1.06 -16.23
N ILE A 114 0.59 -1.01 -17.56
CA ILE A 114 -0.51 -0.45 -18.35
C ILE A 114 -0.98 -1.50 -19.36
N ASP A 115 -2.29 -1.71 -19.41
CA ASP A 115 -2.88 -2.70 -20.31
C ASP A 115 -2.64 -2.32 -21.80
N ASP A 116 -2.85 -1.07 -22.14
CA ASP A 116 -2.60 -0.53 -23.49
C ASP A 116 -1.44 0.48 -23.46
N ILE A 117 -0.26 0.02 -23.84
CA ILE A 117 0.97 0.85 -23.81
C ILE A 117 0.91 2.07 -24.74
N GLU A 118 0.06 2.06 -25.76
CA GLU A 118 -0.12 3.21 -26.66
C GLU A 118 -0.73 4.43 -25.94
N LYS A 119 -1.42 4.21 -24.80
CA LYS A 119 -1.98 5.25 -23.93
C LYS A 119 -0.97 5.84 -22.93
N TRP A 120 0.30 5.54 -23.11
CA TRP A 120 1.37 6.02 -22.24
C TRP A 120 1.41 7.57 -22.10
N GLY A 121 1.11 8.27 -23.21
CA GLY A 121 1.04 9.74 -23.20
C GLY A 121 -0.06 10.28 -22.29
N ASP A 122 -1.24 9.66 -22.32
CA ASP A 122 -2.39 10.05 -21.51
C ASP A 122 -2.11 9.81 -20.01
N PHE A 123 -1.51 8.68 -19.67
CA PHE A 123 -1.07 8.41 -18.30
C PHE A 123 -0.06 9.46 -17.82
N ASN A 124 0.96 9.78 -18.63
CA ASN A 124 1.98 10.75 -18.26
C ASN A 124 1.40 12.15 -17.97
N ALA A 125 0.41 12.58 -18.74
CA ALA A 125 -0.26 13.86 -18.51
C ALA A 125 -0.92 13.92 -17.12
N ILE A 126 -1.55 12.81 -16.68
CA ILE A 126 -2.14 12.72 -15.34
C ILE A 126 -1.05 12.59 -14.27
N TYR A 127 -0.04 11.74 -14.48
CA TYR A 127 1.06 11.51 -13.54
C TYR A 127 1.73 12.81 -13.12
N THR A 128 2.04 13.71 -14.08
CA THR A 128 2.69 15.00 -13.81
C THR A 128 1.79 16.01 -13.10
N SER A 129 0.50 15.74 -12.93
CA SER A 129 -0.38 16.55 -12.09
C SER A 129 -0.34 16.19 -10.60
N TYR A 130 0.26 15.04 -10.26
CA TYR A 130 0.41 14.56 -8.88
C TYR A 130 1.84 14.64 -8.36
N PHE A 131 2.84 14.49 -9.24
CA PHE A 131 4.24 14.56 -8.86
C PHE A 131 4.89 15.83 -9.41
N GLU A 132 5.66 16.50 -8.55
CA GLU A 132 6.50 17.63 -8.92
C GLU A 132 7.98 17.22 -9.01
N PRO A 133 8.82 17.90 -9.80
CA PRO A 133 10.26 17.67 -9.79
C PRO A 133 10.90 17.94 -8.42
N PRO A 134 11.89 17.14 -8.00
CA PRO A 134 12.43 15.99 -8.72
C PRO A 134 11.47 14.79 -8.70
N TYR A 135 11.23 14.20 -9.87
CA TYR A 135 10.35 13.03 -9.99
C TYR A 135 10.97 11.77 -9.38
N PRO A 136 10.14 10.83 -8.84
CA PRO A 136 10.63 9.52 -8.43
C PRO A 136 11.19 8.75 -9.64
N ALA A 137 12.14 7.84 -9.37
CA ALA A 137 12.57 6.89 -10.39
C ALA A 137 11.36 6.05 -10.84
N ARG A 138 11.26 5.76 -12.16
CA ARG A 138 10.10 5.05 -12.69
C ARG A 138 10.51 4.00 -13.71
N SER A 139 9.81 2.87 -13.71
CA SER A 139 9.79 1.89 -14.79
C SER A 139 8.36 1.75 -15.27
N ALA A 140 8.20 1.36 -16.54
CA ALA A 140 6.89 1.09 -17.12
C ALA A 140 6.95 -0.08 -18.06
N MET A 141 5.84 -0.81 -18.15
CA MET A 141 5.66 -1.90 -19.09
C MET A 141 4.20 -2.00 -19.55
N GLY A 142 4.01 -2.48 -20.78
CA GLY A 142 2.72 -3.01 -21.22
C GLY A 142 2.46 -4.37 -20.57
N ALA A 143 1.25 -4.61 -20.09
CA ALA A 143 0.82 -5.87 -19.51
C ALA A 143 -0.20 -6.54 -20.44
N ASP A 144 -0.21 -7.87 -20.47
CA ASP A 144 -1.25 -8.65 -21.17
C ASP A 144 -2.39 -8.98 -20.20
N GLY A 145 -3.15 -7.94 -19.83
CA GLY A 145 -4.19 -7.98 -18.83
C GLY A 145 -3.69 -7.69 -17.40
N LEU A 146 -4.51 -6.99 -16.64
CA LEU A 146 -4.29 -6.66 -15.23
C LEU A 146 -5.43 -7.19 -14.37
N ALA A 147 -5.22 -7.19 -13.05
CA ALA A 147 -6.23 -7.63 -12.09
C ALA A 147 -7.56 -6.89 -12.34
N LEU A 148 -8.67 -7.60 -12.23
CA LEU A 148 -10.03 -7.10 -12.45
C LEU A 148 -10.30 -6.54 -13.85
N GLY A 149 -9.37 -6.67 -14.82
CA GLY A 149 -9.43 -6.01 -16.11
C GLY A 149 -9.10 -4.53 -16.08
N ALA A 150 -8.30 -4.09 -15.09
CA ALA A 150 -7.86 -2.71 -14.95
C ALA A 150 -7.04 -2.23 -16.16
N ALA A 151 -7.17 -0.96 -16.50
CA ALA A 151 -6.36 -0.31 -17.53
C ALA A 151 -4.96 0.05 -17.03
N LEU A 152 -4.79 0.16 -15.70
CA LEU A 152 -3.53 0.55 -15.06
C LEU A 152 -3.39 -0.13 -13.69
N GLU A 153 -2.14 -0.50 -13.37
CA GLU A 153 -1.71 -0.83 -12.01
C GLU A 153 -0.44 -0.07 -11.67
N LEU A 154 -0.35 0.46 -10.46
CA LEU A 154 0.77 1.26 -9.99
C LEU A 154 1.29 0.72 -8.66
N GLU A 155 2.58 0.37 -8.62
CA GLU A 155 3.32 0.03 -7.40
C GLU A 155 4.33 1.14 -7.09
N CYS A 156 4.45 1.57 -5.82
CA CYS A 156 5.41 2.58 -5.43
C CYS A 156 6.20 2.21 -4.17
N ILE A 157 7.37 2.82 -4.05
CA ILE A 157 8.21 2.77 -2.85
C ILE A 157 8.41 4.19 -2.35
N ALA A 158 8.19 4.42 -1.07
CA ALA A 158 8.44 5.68 -0.39
C ALA A 158 9.51 5.53 0.71
N VAL A 159 9.96 6.66 1.27
CA VAL A 159 10.91 6.70 2.38
C VAL A 159 10.30 7.45 3.55
N LYS A 160 10.26 6.80 4.71
CA LYS A 160 9.90 7.40 6.00
C LYS A 160 11.19 7.61 6.81
N LYS A 161 11.51 8.87 7.11
CA LYS A 161 12.67 9.25 7.92
C LYS A 161 12.34 9.21 9.41
#